data_dfa6c9bb8d9ade9bdca692f1d3ad0f5d
#
_entry.id   dfa6c9bb8d9ade9bdca692f1d3ad0f5d
#
_cell.length_a   1.000
_cell.length_b   1.000
_cell.length_c   1.000
_cell.angle_alpha   90.00
_cell.angle_beta   90.00
_cell.angle_gamma   90.00
#
_symmetry.space_group_name_H-M   'P 1'
#
loop_
_entity.id
_entity.type
_entity.pdbx_description
1 polymer ?
#
loop_
_entity_poly.entity_id
_entity_poly.type
_entity_poly.pdbx_seq_one_letter_code
_entity_poly.pdbx_strand_id
1 'polypeptide(L)'
;MTASTDRRAIIVGAGPAGLAAAEVLAEAGWRVAIHERMPNPARKFLLAGRGGLNLTHSEPLDQFLARYGAAREQLEPAIRAFTPDDLRAWCEGLGVETFVGSSGRVFPKAMKASPLLRAWLARLARLAAR
;
A
#
# COMPACT_ATOMS: atom_id res chain seq x y z
N MET A 1 -32.81 5.97 15.93
CA MET A 1 -31.58 5.44 16.55
C MET A 1 -30.96 4.47 15.58
N THR A 2 -29.97 4.90 14.84
CA THR A 2 -29.12 3.99 14.08
C THR A 2 -28.16 3.34 15.06
N ALA A 3 -28.29 2.04 15.28
CA ALA A 3 -27.30 1.28 16.03
C ALA A 3 -25.95 1.49 15.33
N SER A 4 -25.04 2.23 15.96
CA SER A 4 -23.66 2.27 15.57
C SER A 4 -23.12 0.85 15.76
N THR A 5 -23.10 0.09 14.68
CA THR A 5 -22.41 -1.20 14.70
C THR A 5 -20.93 -0.88 14.89
N ASP A 6 -20.44 -1.06 16.11
CA ASP A 6 -19.02 -0.93 16.45
C ASP A 6 -18.24 -2.02 15.70
N ARG A 7 -17.94 -1.75 14.43
CA ARG A 7 -17.23 -2.68 13.54
C ARG A 7 -15.76 -2.70 13.94
N ARG A 8 -15.27 -3.89 14.22
CA ARG A 8 -13.87 -4.12 14.61
C ARG A 8 -13.19 -5.06 13.64
N ALA A 9 -11.93 -4.78 13.36
CA ALA A 9 -11.07 -5.64 12.57
C ALA A 9 -9.73 -5.83 13.27
N ILE A 10 -9.22 -7.06 13.22
CA ILE A 10 -7.88 -7.40 13.67
C ILE A 10 -7.07 -7.80 12.43
N ILE A 11 -5.92 -7.16 12.25
CA ILE A 11 -5.00 -7.46 11.17
C ILE A 11 -3.75 -8.07 11.77
N VAL A 12 -3.36 -9.23 11.29
CA VAL A 12 -2.16 -9.93 11.72
C VAL A 12 -1.08 -9.72 10.68
N GLY A 13 -0.03 -9.00 11.06
CA GLY A 13 1.08 -8.62 10.21
C GLY A 13 0.98 -7.18 9.72
N ALA A 14 1.99 -6.38 10.02
CA ALA A 14 2.13 -4.99 9.61
C ALA A 14 3.07 -4.84 8.40
N GLY A 15 2.96 -5.72 7.42
CA GLY A 15 3.55 -5.57 6.11
C GLY A 15 2.67 -4.68 5.20
N PRO A 16 3.08 -4.44 3.94
CA PRO A 16 2.33 -3.57 3.04
C PRO A 16 0.87 -3.99 2.86
N ALA A 17 0.60 -5.28 2.75
CA ALA A 17 -0.76 -5.81 2.60
C ALA A 17 -1.62 -5.52 3.85
N GLY A 18 -1.09 -5.77 5.04
CA GLY A 18 -1.78 -5.50 6.30
C GLY A 18 -2.04 -4.00 6.52
N LEU A 19 -1.05 -3.16 6.23
CA LEU A 19 -1.18 -1.71 6.34
C LEU A 19 -2.20 -1.14 5.33
N ALA A 20 -2.22 -1.67 4.09
CA ALA A 20 -3.21 -1.27 3.09
C ALA A 20 -4.64 -1.66 3.50
N ALA A 21 -4.83 -2.87 4.01
CA ALA A 21 -6.13 -3.31 4.53
C ALA A 21 -6.57 -2.45 5.72
N ALA A 22 -5.64 -2.12 6.63
CA ALA A 22 -5.92 -1.25 7.77
C ALA A 22 -6.41 0.13 7.34
N GLU A 23 -5.76 0.73 6.35
CA GLU A 23 -6.15 2.04 5.83
C GLU A 23 -7.57 2.02 5.28
N VAL A 24 -7.88 1.09 4.40
CA VAL A 24 -9.22 0.97 3.78
C VAL A 24 -10.31 0.74 4.84
N LEU A 25 -10.06 -0.12 5.80
CA LEU A 25 -11.02 -0.40 6.86
C LEU A 25 -11.21 0.80 7.80
N ALA A 26 -10.13 1.46 8.17
CA ALA A 26 -10.18 2.65 9.04
C ALA A 26 -10.89 3.82 8.35
N GLU A 27 -10.63 4.04 7.06
CA GLU A 27 -11.37 5.04 6.26
C GLU A 27 -12.87 4.73 6.18
N ALA A 28 -13.25 3.46 6.19
CA ALA A 28 -14.64 3.01 6.23
C ALA A 28 -15.26 3.05 7.65
N GLY A 29 -14.56 3.60 8.63
CA GLY A 29 -15.05 3.76 10.00
C GLY A 29 -14.91 2.54 10.89
N TRP A 30 -14.13 1.54 10.51
CA TRP A 30 -13.84 0.40 11.36
C TRP A 30 -12.79 0.73 12.42
N ARG A 31 -12.94 0.15 13.59
CA ARG A 31 -11.87 0.14 14.59
C ARG A 31 -10.88 -0.96 14.24
N VAL A 32 -9.65 -0.58 13.90
CA VAL A 32 -8.64 -1.52 13.40
C VAL A 32 -7.52 -1.66 14.41
N ALA A 33 -7.19 -2.90 14.77
CA ALA A 33 -6.01 -3.25 15.54
C ALA A 33 -5.04 -4.05 14.66
N ILE A 34 -3.77 -3.63 14.63
CA ILE A 34 -2.73 -4.30 13.86
C ILE A 34 -1.77 -4.97 14.83
N HIS A 35 -1.58 -6.27 14.67
CA HIS A 35 -0.66 -7.06 15.47
C HIS A 35 0.56 -7.45 14.64
N GLU A 36 1.73 -7.00 15.06
CA GLU A 36 2.99 -7.32 14.41
C GLU A 36 3.91 -8.11 15.35
N ARG A 37 4.44 -9.23 14.86
CA ARG A 37 5.35 -10.07 15.62
C ARG A 37 6.71 -9.43 15.86
N MET A 38 7.19 -8.65 14.88
CA MET A 38 8.51 -8.00 14.94
C MET A 38 8.43 -6.67 15.70
N PRO A 39 9.54 -6.17 16.25
CA PRO A 39 9.58 -4.91 16.97
C PRO A 39 9.14 -3.70 16.13
N ASN A 40 9.37 -3.74 14.82
CA ASN A 40 9.04 -2.66 13.91
C ASN A 40 8.15 -3.17 12.76
N PRO A 41 7.18 -2.36 12.30
CA PRO A 41 6.32 -2.72 11.18
C PRO A 41 7.07 -2.65 9.84
N ALA A 42 6.53 -3.33 8.83
CA ALA A 42 6.94 -3.25 7.43
C ALA A 42 8.44 -3.50 7.17
N ARG A 43 9.05 -4.43 7.91
CA ARG A 43 10.49 -4.70 7.82
C ARG A 43 10.93 -5.13 6.43
N LYS A 44 10.19 -6.04 5.78
CA LYS A 44 10.50 -6.49 4.42
C LYS A 44 10.34 -5.37 3.39
N PHE A 45 9.38 -4.49 3.58
CA PHE A 45 9.19 -3.31 2.75
C PHE A 45 10.41 -2.37 2.82
N LEU A 46 10.92 -2.12 4.02
CA LEU A 46 12.15 -1.33 4.21
C LEU A 46 13.38 -2.00 3.59
N LEU A 47 13.49 -3.31 3.68
CA LEU A 47 14.58 -4.07 3.06
C LEU A 47 14.51 -4.01 1.53
N ALA A 48 13.32 -4.10 0.96
CA ALA A 48 13.10 -3.99 -0.49
C ALA A 48 13.53 -2.61 -1.04
N GLY A 49 13.47 -1.56 -0.22
CA GLY A 49 13.87 -0.22 -0.62
C GLY A 49 15.37 0.08 -0.60
N ARG A 50 16.22 -0.88 -0.28
CA ARG A 50 17.68 -0.65 -0.14
C ARG A 50 18.38 -0.21 -1.42
N GLY A 51 18.02 -0.81 -2.55
CA GLY A 51 18.56 -0.47 -3.87
C GLY A 51 17.67 0.48 -4.67
N GLY A 52 16.67 1.05 -4.05
CA GLY A 52 15.61 1.82 -4.69
C GLY A 52 14.28 1.09 -4.64
N LEU A 53 13.28 1.76 -4.09
CA LEU A 53 11.94 1.18 -3.94
C LEU A 53 11.19 1.19 -5.26
N ASN A 54 11.17 0.07 -5.96
CA ASN A 54 10.31 -0.08 -7.13
C ASN A 54 8.86 -0.29 -6.71
N LEU A 55 8.03 0.72 -6.91
CA LEU A 55 6.62 0.71 -6.53
C LEU A 55 5.76 -0.07 -7.51
N THR A 56 5.91 0.23 -8.81
CA THR A 56 5.12 -0.36 -9.87
C THR A 56 5.81 -0.16 -11.23
N HIS A 57 5.06 -0.36 -12.31
CA HIS A 57 5.53 -0.14 -13.68
C HIS A 57 4.55 0.76 -14.43
N SER A 58 5.06 1.60 -15.33
CA SER A 58 4.28 2.57 -16.09
C SER A 58 3.70 2.02 -17.40
N GLU A 59 3.88 0.74 -17.70
CA GLU A 59 3.34 0.13 -18.92
C GLU A 59 1.80 0.18 -18.92
N PRO A 60 1.16 0.12 -20.12
CA PRO A 60 -0.28 0.03 -20.22
C PRO A 60 -0.87 -1.11 -19.37
N LEU A 61 -2.04 -0.90 -18.78
CA LEU A 61 -2.63 -1.82 -17.80
C LEU A 61 -2.77 -3.26 -18.34
N ASP A 62 -3.17 -3.43 -19.59
CA ASP A 62 -3.31 -4.78 -20.18
C ASP A 62 -1.97 -5.52 -20.27
N GLN A 63 -0.89 -4.82 -20.56
CA GLN A 63 0.47 -5.40 -20.56
C GLN A 63 0.91 -5.73 -19.14
N PHE A 64 0.62 -4.85 -18.19
CA PHE A 64 0.89 -5.08 -16.76
C PHE A 64 0.17 -6.34 -16.26
N LEU A 65 -1.10 -6.47 -16.57
CA LEU A 65 -1.91 -7.64 -16.19
C LEU A 65 -1.40 -8.94 -16.84
N ALA A 66 -0.95 -8.86 -18.10
CA ALA A 66 -0.43 -10.03 -18.82
C ALA A 66 0.82 -10.64 -18.14
N ARG A 67 1.58 -9.84 -17.41
CA ARG A 67 2.78 -10.32 -16.68
C ARG A 67 2.47 -11.29 -15.54
N TYR A 68 1.24 -11.31 -15.06
CA TYR A 68 0.81 -12.25 -14.03
C TYR A 68 0.52 -13.66 -14.54
N GLY A 69 0.53 -13.86 -15.89
CA GLY A 69 0.33 -15.17 -16.50
C GLY A 69 -0.96 -15.85 -16.00
N ALA A 70 -0.84 -17.07 -15.52
CA ALA A 70 -1.99 -17.86 -15.03
C ALA A 70 -2.70 -17.24 -13.82
N ALA A 71 -2.01 -16.39 -13.04
CA ALA A 71 -2.61 -15.72 -11.88
C ALA A 71 -3.46 -14.49 -12.26
N ARG A 72 -3.42 -14.06 -13.53
CA ARG A 72 -4.14 -12.87 -14.00
C ARG A 72 -5.63 -12.94 -13.66
N GLU A 73 -6.27 -14.03 -13.95
CA GLU A 73 -7.72 -14.17 -13.74
C GLU A 73 -8.13 -13.90 -12.29
N GLN A 74 -7.33 -14.37 -11.33
CA GLN A 74 -7.60 -14.19 -9.92
C GLN A 74 -7.25 -12.78 -9.41
N LEU A 75 -6.20 -12.16 -9.97
CA LEU A 75 -5.68 -10.87 -9.50
C LEU A 75 -6.28 -9.66 -10.21
N GLU A 76 -6.78 -9.83 -11.43
CA GLU A 76 -7.26 -8.71 -12.25
C GLU A 76 -8.34 -7.87 -11.57
N PRO A 77 -9.36 -8.42 -10.89
CA PRO A 77 -10.35 -7.59 -10.20
C PRO A 77 -9.73 -6.69 -9.13
N ALA A 78 -8.77 -7.20 -8.36
CA ALA A 78 -8.09 -6.43 -7.33
C ALA A 78 -7.18 -5.34 -7.93
N ILE A 79 -6.44 -5.67 -8.99
CA ILE A 79 -5.55 -4.72 -9.68
C ILE A 79 -6.35 -3.62 -10.37
N ARG A 80 -7.50 -3.93 -10.96
CA ARG A 80 -8.38 -2.91 -11.54
C ARG A 80 -9.03 -2.02 -10.49
N ALA A 81 -9.26 -2.52 -9.29
CA ALA A 81 -9.78 -1.73 -8.17
C ALA A 81 -8.71 -0.77 -7.60
N PHE A 82 -7.44 -1.12 -7.71
CA PHE A 82 -6.31 -0.29 -7.31
C PHE A 82 -5.16 -0.48 -8.30
N THR A 83 -5.16 0.36 -9.33
CA THR A 83 -4.24 0.27 -10.47
C THR A 83 -2.84 0.81 -10.14
N PRO A 84 -1.82 0.56 -10.99
CA PRO A 84 -0.52 1.23 -10.88
C PRO A 84 -0.62 2.76 -10.80
N ASP A 85 -1.51 3.39 -11.57
CA ASP A 85 -1.73 4.83 -11.50
C ASP A 85 -2.37 5.26 -10.16
N ASP A 86 -3.30 4.47 -9.64
CA ASP A 86 -3.86 4.68 -8.31
C ASP A 86 -2.80 4.59 -7.21
N LEU A 87 -1.85 3.67 -7.33
CA LEU A 87 -0.73 3.56 -6.41
C LEU A 87 0.14 4.82 -6.43
N ARG A 88 0.42 5.37 -7.60
CA ARG A 88 1.15 6.64 -7.73
C ARG A 88 0.40 7.80 -7.09
N ALA A 89 -0.90 7.91 -7.37
CA ALA A 89 -1.76 8.94 -6.76
C ALA A 89 -1.82 8.80 -5.23
N TRP A 90 -1.85 7.57 -4.73
CA TRP A 90 -1.78 7.30 -3.29
C TRP A 90 -0.47 7.77 -2.67
N CYS A 91 0.67 7.51 -3.31
CA CYS A 91 1.97 8.03 -2.88
C CYS A 91 1.99 9.56 -2.83
N GLU A 92 1.49 10.21 -3.88
CA GLU A 92 1.40 11.68 -3.95
C GLU A 92 0.50 12.24 -2.85
N GLY A 93 -0.61 11.59 -2.55
CA GLY A 93 -1.49 11.94 -1.43
C GLY A 93 -0.81 11.83 -0.06
N LEU A 94 0.25 11.03 0.05
CA LEU A 94 1.13 10.95 1.23
C LEU A 94 2.28 11.97 1.21
N GLY A 95 2.35 12.83 0.19
CA GLY A 95 3.44 13.78 0.01
C GLY A 95 4.71 13.17 -0.57
N VAL A 96 4.60 11.97 -1.16
CA VAL A 96 5.73 11.25 -1.77
C VAL A 96 5.60 11.31 -3.28
N GLU A 97 6.38 12.17 -3.92
CA GLU A 97 6.43 12.26 -5.37
C GLU A 97 7.11 11.02 -5.97
N THR A 98 6.61 10.59 -7.12
CA THR A 98 7.13 9.45 -7.88
C THR A 98 7.63 9.87 -9.25
N PHE A 99 8.51 9.06 -9.85
CA PHE A 99 8.99 9.26 -11.21
C PHE A 99 9.11 7.92 -11.94
N VAL A 100 9.10 7.99 -13.26
CA VAL A 100 9.29 6.83 -14.12
C VAL A 100 10.75 6.75 -14.53
N GLY A 101 11.43 5.66 -14.18
CA GLY A 101 12.79 5.39 -14.60
C GLY A 101 12.89 4.99 -16.07
N SER A 102 14.10 4.89 -16.60
CA SER A 102 14.37 4.55 -17.99
C SER A 102 13.84 3.18 -18.44
N SER A 103 13.68 2.26 -17.47
CA SER A 103 13.10 0.92 -17.71
C SER A 103 11.56 0.88 -17.69
N GLY A 104 10.90 2.01 -17.41
CA GLY A 104 9.46 2.07 -17.17
C GLY A 104 9.04 1.79 -15.73
N ARG A 105 9.97 1.39 -14.86
CA ARG A 105 9.72 1.20 -13.43
C ARG A 105 9.45 2.53 -12.75
N VAL A 106 8.54 2.52 -11.77
CA VAL A 106 8.18 3.69 -10.99
C VAL A 106 8.83 3.63 -9.62
N PHE A 107 9.48 4.73 -9.23
CA PHE A 107 10.17 4.89 -7.94
C PHE A 107 9.71 6.16 -7.25
N PRO A 108 9.76 6.22 -5.91
CA PRO A 108 9.69 7.52 -5.22
C PRO A 108 10.95 8.32 -5.55
N LYS A 109 10.84 9.66 -5.64
CA LYS A 109 11.99 10.53 -5.93
C LYS A 109 13.14 10.34 -4.94
N ALA A 110 12.84 10.10 -3.67
CA ALA A 110 13.85 9.81 -2.65
C ALA A 110 14.51 8.44 -2.80
N MET A 111 14.03 7.58 -3.68
CA MET A 111 14.47 6.20 -3.90
C MET A 111 14.30 5.26 -2.69
N LYS A 112 14.06 5.78 -1.50
CA LYS A 112 14.01 5.04 -0.23
C LYS A 112 12.57 4.72 0.17
N ALA A 113 12.40 3.59 0.87
CA ALA A 113 11.11 3.19 1.43
C ALA A 113 10.73 3.95 2.71
N SER A 114 11.70 4.38 3.50
CA SER A 114 11.44 4.94 4.83
C SER A 114 10.60 6.23 4.85
N PRO A 115 10.77 7.21 3.95
CA PRO A 115 9.88 8.37 3.93
C PRO A 115 8.42 8.01 3.64
N LEU A 116 8.18 7.10 2.70
CA LEU A 116 6.84 6.62 2.37
C LEU A 116 6.22 5.90 3.56
N LEU A 117 6.96 5.01 4.20
CA LEU A 117 6.45 4.28 5.36
C LEU A 117 6.11 5.23 6.52
N ARG A 118 6.95 6.22 6.82
CA ARG A 118 6.65 7.19 7.88
C ARG A 118 5.38 7.99 7.60
N ALA A 119 5.21 8.45 6.37
CA ALA A 119 4.01 9.16 5.97
C ALA A 119 2.76 8.28 6.07
N TRP A 120 2.88 7.02 5.67
CA TRP A 120 1.79 6.05 5.75
C TRP A 120 1.39 5.74 7.19
N LEU A 121 2.36 5.45 8.05
CA LEU A 121 2.10 5.22 9.48
C LEU A 121 1.48 6.45 10.17
N ALA A 122 1.91 7.66 9.80
CA ALA A 122 1.28 8.89 10.30
C ALA A 122 -0.18 9.02 9.86
N ARG A 123 -0.51 8.66 8.62
CA ARG A 123 -1.89 8.60 8.12
C ARG A 123 -2.72 7.60 8.91
N LEU A 124 -2.21 6.38 9.10
CA LEU A 124 -2.89 5.35 9.87
C LEU A 124 -3.16 5.80 11.32
N ALA A 125 -2.21 6.48 11.94
CA ALA A 125 -2.39 7.03 13.27
C ALA A 125 -3.52 8.07 13.33
N ARG A 126 -3.63 8.93 12.31
CA ARG A 126 -4.75 9.89 12.19
C ARG A 126 -6.10 9.19 12.00
N LEU A 127 -6.12 8.08 11.29
CA LEU A 127 -7.32 7.24 11.11
C LEU A 127 -7.63 6.36 12.33
N ALA A 128 -6.81 6.42 13.39
CA ALA A 128 -6.91 5.61 14.61
C ALA A 128 -6.80 4.09 14.36
N ALA A 129 -6.11 3.66 13.31
CA ALA A 129 -5.65 2.28 13.17
C ALA A 129 -4.42 2.06 14.07
N ARG A 130 -4.44 1.00 14.89
CA ARG A 130 -3.41 0.72 15.89
C ARG A 130 -2.87 -0.69 15.80
#